data_1bbd227b4c064393d99415d89edfae84
#
_entry.id   1bbd227b4c064393d99415d89edfae84
#
_cell.length_a   1.000
_cell.length_b   1.000
_cell.length_c   1.000
_cell.angle_alpha   90.00
_cell.angle_beta   90.00
_cell.angle_gamma   90.00
#
_symmetry.space_group_name_H-M   'P 1'
#
loop_
_entity.id
_entity.type
_entity.pdbx_description
1 polymer ?
#
loop_
_entity_poly.entity_id
_entity_poly.type
_entity_poly.pdbx_seq_one_letter_code
_entity_poly.pdbx_strand_id
1 'polypeptide(L)'
;MGTNQQDSKTTMKRIFFLLCIAAAFAACSPDDPTYTFPDNPNKEDPTPDPDPDPDPDKTKPCYIWVDAAANFPDFANSKENIRRDLEKAKEVGFTDIVVDIRPTNGDILFKSSHCRQVEWLGAWTSNGYEKIERTADWDYLQEFINAGHELGLRIHAGFNTMAGGNSSALGKTGVLFRDADKKAWGTTLNTSSGYLNTLDLNTTSTKFFNPVNPEVQEYVCNLLKDLASYEDLDGIILDRGRFDSMQSDFSELTRQQFESYCGHPVTFASTVLPAGYTGTVSASMASQYSDLKKWLEFRARIIHDFMHKAKEAVRSVNAGIKFGVYVGGWYSTYYDVGVNWGSPNYNTAADFPAWATSDYKNYGYADIMDHMLIGAYASPGRVYGTTEWTIQGFCALAMRRTAGDCPLVAGGPDVGNWDADDNFTPDQEHAAVTNSVEACYNACDGYFLFDMIHLKKYQMWDYAEAGLKKLIRE
;
A
#
# COMPACT_ATOMS: atom_id res chain seq x y z
N MET A 1 -40.27 4.67 26.28
CA MET A 1 -38.98 4.16 26.74
C MET A 1 -38.44 3.20 25.65
N GLY A 2 -37.86 3.68 24.57
CA GLY A 2 -37.49 2.87 23.43
C GLY A 2 -36.45 3.49 22.46
N THR A 3 -35.75 4.54 22.86
CA THR A 3 -34.83 5.29 21.97
C THR A 3 -33.35 5.17 22.32
N ASN A 4 -32.97 4.57 23.46
CA ASN A 4 -31.55 4.54 23.89
C ASN A 4 -30.75 3.27 23.50
N GLN A 5 -31.40 2.27 22.87
CA GLN A 5 -30.68 1.03 22.55
C GLN A 5 -30.11 1.00 21.10
N GLN A 6 -30.65 1.83 20.23
CA GLN A 6 -30.19 1.91 18.84
C GLN A 6 -28.94 2.80 18.71
N ASP A 7 -28.86 3.90 19.48
CA ASP A 7 -27.69 4.79 19.47
C ASP A 7 -26.44 4.14 20.08
N SER A 8 -26.61 3.29 21.11
CA SER A 8 -25.46 2.61 21.75
C SER A 8 -24.83 1.55 20.84
N LYS A 9 -25.62 0.88 19.98
CA LYS A 9 -25.10 -0.11 19.03
C LYS A 9 -24.37 0.55 17.85
N THR A 10 -24.82 1.71 17.42
CA THR A 10 -24.18 2.49 16.36
C THR A 10 -22.86 3.09 16.85
N THR A 11 -22.84 3.63 18.06
CA THR A 11 -21.62 4.18 18.69
C THR A 11 -20.57 3.09 18.98
N MET A 12 -20.98 1.88 19.40
CA MET A 12 -20.06 0.77 19.64
C MET A 12 -19.51 0.18 18.34
N LYS A 13 -20.29 0.15 17.24
CA LYS A 13 -19.83 -0.24 15.91
C LYS A 13 -18.81 0.76 15.35
N ARG A 14 -19.00 2.06 15.57
CA ARG A 14 -18.07 3.14 15.17
C ARG A 14 -16.75 3.07 15.94
N ILE A 15 -16.79 2.83 17.25
CA ILE A 15 -15.59 2.71 18.10
C ILE A 15 -14.75 1.47 17.75
N PHE A 16 -15.37 0.35 17.37
CA PHE A 16 -14.64 -0.86 17.00
C PHE A 16 -14.03 -0.77 15.58
N PHE A 17 -14.71 -0.07 14.66
CA PHE A 17 -14.17 0.24 13.33
C PHE A 17 -12.99 1.22 13.41
N LEU A 18 -13.09 2.26 14.25
CA LEU A 18 -12.00 3.19 14.55
C LEU A 18 -10.79 2.50 15.20
N LEU A 19 -10.98 1.50 16.06
CA LEU A 19 -9.88 0.76 16.68
C LEU A 19 -9.16 -0.18 15.70
N CYS A 20 -9.85 -0.72 14.72
CA CYS A 20 -9.21 -1.55 13.67
C CYS A 20 -8.49 -0.69 12.62
N ILE A 21 -8.97 0.51 12.32
CA ILE A 21 -8.36 1.48 11.41
C ILE A 21 -7.24 2.26 12.13
N ALA A 22 -7.41 2.62 13.41
CA ALA A 22 -6.38 3.31 14.19
C ALA A 22 -5.07 2.51 14.34
N ALA A 23 -5.13 1.19 14.27
CA ALA A 23 -3.93 0.35 14.22
C ALA A 23 -3.18 0.44 12.87
N ALA A 24 -3.85 0.93 11.80
CA ALA A 24 -3.20 1.22 10.52
C ALA A 24 -2.73 2.69 10.42
N PHE A 25 -3.26 3.58 11.29
CA PHE A 25 -3.03 5.03 11.27
C PHE A 25 -2.25 5.58 12.48
N ALA A 26 -1.70 4.74 13.35
CA ALA A 26 -0.86 5.21 14.46
C ALA A 26 0.42 5.97 14.02
N ALA A 27 0.56 6.26 12.72
CA ALA A 27 1.63 7.08 12.16
C ALA A 27 1.14 8.45 11.62
N CYS A 28 -0.14 8.81 11.75
CA CYS A 28 -0.65 10.10 11.27
C CYS A 28 -1.28 10.88 12.43
N SER A 29 -0.50 11.78 13.03
CA SER A 29 -1.04 12.84 13.90
C SER A 29 -1.59 13.97 13.02
N PRO A 30 -2.81 14.54 13.31
CA PRO A 30 -3.37 15.65 12.54
C PRO A 30 -2.69 17.01 12.77
N ASP A 31 -1.66 17.08 13.61
CA ASP A 31 -1.00 18.31 14.03
C ASP A 31 0.41 18.50 13.43
N ASP A 32 0.59 18.19 12.14
CA ASP A 32 1.84 18.51 11.47
C ASP A 32 1.85 19.99 11.03
N PRO A 33 2.85 20.81 11.50
CA PRO A 33 2.93 22.19 11.10
C PRO A 33 3.16 22.26 9.59
N THR A 34 2.34 23.06 8.90
CA THR A 34 2.47 23.39 7.48
C THR A 34 3.92 23.70 7.12
N TYR A 35 4.60 22.74 6.49
CA TYR A 35 5.92 22.93 5.94
C TYR A 35 5.77 23.81 4.68
N THR A 36 6.06 25.09 4.82
CA THR A 36 6.24 26.00 3.70
C THR A 36 7.68 25.86 3.21
N PHE A 37 7.84 25.45 1.96
CA PHE A 37 9.16 25.47 1.31
C PHE A 37 9.72 26.90 1.36
N PRO A 38 11.00 27.11 1.75
CA PRO A 38 11.62 28.41 1.58
C PRO A 38 11.74 28.69 0.08
N ASP A 39 11.11 29.76 -0.39
CA ASP A 39 11.32 30.29 -1.72
C ASP A 39 12.82 30.55 -1.90
N ASN A 40 13.44 29.87 -2.85
CA ASN A 40 14.79 30.18 -3.26
C ASN A 40 14.73 31.21 -4.41
N PRO A 41 14.97 32.51 -4.17
CA PRO A 41 14.76 33.56 -5.17
C PRO A 41 15.78 33.57 -6.32
N ASN A 42 16.74 32.63 -6.36
CA ASN A 42 17.85 32.63 -7.32
C ASN A 42 18.01 31.31 -8.10
N LYS A 43 16.99 30.49 -8.23
CA LYS A 43 17.00 29.38 -9.17
C LYS A 43 16.14 29.76 -10.39
N GLU A 44 16.79 30.19 -11.48
CA GLU A 44 16.19 30.10 -12.81
C GLU A 44 15.94 28.59 -13.04
N ASP A 45 14.69 28.16 -12.98
CA ASP A 45 14.29 26.85 -13.45
C ASP A 45 14.70 26.73 -14.90
N PRO A 46 15.43 25.68 -15.31
CA PRO A 46 15.54 25.38 -16.73
C PRO A 46 14.10 25.18 -17.20
N THR A 47 13.67 26.01 -18.15
CA THR A 47 12.40 25.77 -18.86
C THR A 47 12.44 24.32 -19.33
N PRO A 48 11.48 23.46 -18.91
CA PRO A 48 11.42 22.12 -19.46
C PRO A 48 11.30 22.28 -20.97
N ASP A 49 12.11 21.51 -21.72
CA ASP A 49 11.86 21.32 -23.14
C ASP A 49 10.37 20.96 -23.29
N PRO A 50 9.64 21.56 -24.21
CA PRO A 50 8.24 21.21 -24.40
C PRO A 50 8.19 19.70 -24.65
N ASP A 51 7.48 19.00 -23.76
CA ASP A 51 7.17 17.58 -23.91
C ASP A 51 6.71 17.34 -25.34
N PRO A 52 7.21 16.31 -26.04
CA PRO A 52 6.69 15.96 -27.34
C PRO A 52 5.17 15.81 -27.18
N ASP A 53 4.41 16.47 -28.05
CA ASP A 53 2.94 16.47 -28.02
C ASP A 53 2.40 15.11 -27.59
N PRO A 54 1.59 15.04 -26.53
CA PRO A 54 1.07 13.76 -26.07
C PRO A 54 0.35 13.09 -27.23
N ASP A 55 0.74 11.85 -27.52
CA ASP A 55 0.08 11.02 -28.53
C ASP A 55 -1.42 10.98 -28.17
N PRO A 56 -2.30 11.60 -28.99
CA PRO A 56 -3.72 11.73 -28.67
C PRO A 56 -4.45 10.37 -28.58
N ASP A 57 -3.81 9.28 -28.97
CA ASP A 57 -4.34 7.92 -28.89
C ASP A 57 -3.95 7.16 -27.61
N LYS A 58 -3.09 7.72 -26.75
CA LYS A 58 -2.74 7.11 -25.45
C LYS A 58 -3.62 7.62 -24.33
N THR A 59 -4.77 7.00 -24.12
CA THR A 59 -5.54 7.19 -22.89
C THR A 59 -4.73 6.73 -21.69
N LYS A 60 -4.55 7.60 -20.67
CA LYS A 60 -3.88 7.25 -19.43
C LYS A 60 -4.64 6.13 -18.70
N PRO A 61 -3.97 5.17 -18.07
CA PRO A 61 -4.63 4.07 -17.37
C PRO A 61 -5.42 4.56 -16.15
N CYS A 62 -6.55 3.90 -15.90
CA CYS A 62 -7.42 4.14 -14.77
C CYS A 62 -7.62 2.85 -13.99
N TYR A 63 -6.95 2.75 -12.83
CA TYR A 63 -6.95 1.58 -11.99
C TYR A 63 -8.06 1.64 -10.94
N ILE A 64 -8.67 0.49 -10.65
CA ILE A 64 -9.50 0.29 -9.46
C ILE A 64 -9.05 -0.94 -8.70
N TRP A 65 -8.96 -0.81 -7.37
CA TRP A 65 -8.56 -1.90 -6.47
C TRP A 65 -9.78 -2.74 -6.06
N VAL A 66 -9.60 -4.05 -5.98
CA VAL A 66 -10.54 -5.02 -5.43
C VAL A 66 -9.90 -5.61 -4.17
N ASP A 67 -10.24 -5.06 -2.99
CA ASP A 67 -9.80 -5.63 -1.71
C ASP A 67 -10.40 -7.01 -1.50
N ALA A 68 -9.55 -8.00 -1.15
CA ALA A 68 -9.98 -9.38 -1.04
C ALA A 68 -11.04 -9.57 0.05
N ALA A 69 -10.80 -9.05 1.26
CA ALA A 69 -11.67 -9.29 2.41
C ALA A 69 -13.02 -8.56 2.25
N ALA A 70 -12.99 -7.30 1.82
CA ALA A 70 -14.18 -6.49 1.69
C ALA A 70 -15.11 -6.95 0.56
N ASN A 71 -14.55 -7.47 -0.54
CA ASN A 71 -15.33 -8.01 -1.65
C ASN A 71 -15.59 -9.52 -1.55
N PHE A 72 -15.06 -10.21 -0.54
CA PHE A 72 -15.20 -11.66 -0.41
C PHE A 72 -16.64 -12.16 -0.32
N PRO A 73 -17.57 -11.48 0.36
CA PRO A 73 -18.99 -11.87 0.36
C PRO A 73 -19.60 -11.98 -1.04
N ASP A 74 -19.16 -11.12 -1.97
CA ASP A 74 -19.67 -11.10 -3.34
C ASP A 74 -18.92 -12.07 -4.26
N PHE A 75 -17.59 -12.18 -4.12
CA PHE A 75 -16.73 -12.78 -5.14
C PHE A 75 -16.20 -14.17 -4.80
N ALA A 76 -16.17 -14.55 -3.50
CA ALA A 76 -15.56 -15.82 -3.09
C ALA A 76 -16.13 -17.04 -3.82
N ASN A 77 -17.43 -17.03 -4.13
CA ASN A 77 -18.18 -18.19 -4.64
C ASN A 77 -19.05 -17.89 -5.88
N SER A 78 -18.93 -16.71 -6.51
CA SER A 78 -19.75 -16.34 -7.67
C SER A 78 -18.95 -15.68 -8.78
N LYS A 79 -18.82 -16.39 -9.89
CA LYS A 79 -18.25 -15.86 -11.14
C LYS A 79 -19.14 -14.79 -11.76
N GLU A 80 -20.45 -14.93 -11.63
CA GLU A 80 -21.44 -13.99 -12.13
C GLU A 80 -21.30 -12.62 -11.47
N ASN A 81 -21.03 -12.59 -10.15
CA ASN A 81 -20.81 -11.35 -9.43
C ASN A 81 -19.49 -10.68 -9.85
N ILE A 82 -18.41 -11.46 -10.04
CA ILE A 82 -17.16 -10.96 -10.58
C ILE A 82 -17.41 -10.29 -11.94
N ARG A 83 -18.03 -10.99 -12.87
CA ARG A 83 -18.30 -10.48 -14.21
C ARG A 83 -19.14 -9.21 -14.18
N ARG A 84 -20.26 -9.22 -13.45
CA ARG A 84 -21.15 -8.06 -13.30
C ARG A 84 -20.39 -6.80 -12.85
N ASP A 85 -19.53 -6.92 -11.83
CA ASP A 85 -18.85 -5.77 -11.25
C ASP A 85 -17.68 -5.30 -12.13
N LEU A 86 -17.04 -6.22 -12.87
CA LEU A 86 -16.08 -5.87 -13.92
C LEU A 86 -16.74 -5.16 -15.12
N GLU A 87 -17.92 -5.61 -15.55
CA GLU A 87 -18.72 -4.91 -16.56
C GLU A 87 -19.05 -3.48 -16.12
N LYS A 88 -19.47 -3.29 -14.85
CA LYS A 88 -19.72 -1.94 -14.31
C LYS A 88 -18.48 -1.09 -14.27
N ALA A 89 -17.33 -1.63 -13.84
CA ALA A 89 -16.07 -0.91 -13.83
C ALA A 89 -15.66 -0.45 -15.25
N LYS A 90 -15.83 -1.32 -16.25
CA LYS A 90 -15.58 -1.01 -17.67
C LYS A 90 -16.52 0.10 -18.19
N GLU A 91 -17.82 0.00 -17.90
CA GLU A 91 -18.81 1.02 -18.31
C GLU A 91 -18.49 2.40 -17.75
N VAL A 92 -18.00 2.47 -16.53
CA VAL A 92 -17.61 3.70 -15.84
C VAL A 92 -16.35 4.32 -16.45
N GLY A 93 -15.46 3.50 -17.02
CA GLY A 93 -14.26 3.97 -17.71
C GLY A 93 -12.94 3.51 -17.08
N PHE A 94 -12.96 2.59 -16.11
CA PHE A 94 -11.74 1.95 -15.65
C PHE A 94 -11.16 1.05 -16.73
N THR A 95 -9.83 0.99 -16.79
CA THR A 95 -9.09 0.22 -17.80
C THR A 95 -8.29 -0.92 -17.19
N ASP A 96 -8.02 -0.82 -15.89
CA ASP A 96 -7.13 -1.71 -15.13
C ASP A 96 -7.77 -2.10 -13.80
N ILE A 97 -7.78 -3.38 -13.49
CA ILE A 97 -8.30 -3.91 -12.24
C ILE A 97 -7.14 -4.50 -11.43
N VAL A 98 -6.97 -4.05 -10.20
CA VAL A 98 -6.01 -4.65 -9.26
C VAL A 98 -6.77 -5.57 -8.32
N VAL A 99 -6.57 -6.86 -8.46
CA VAL A 99 -7.25 -7.89 -7.64
C VAL A 99 -6.33 -8.31 -6.51
N ASP A 100 -6.69 -8.04 -5.25
CA ASP A 100 -5.96 -8.57 -4.10
C ASP A 100 -6.10 -10.09 -4.02
N ILE A 101 -5.02 -10.79 -4.36
CA ILE A 101 -4.96 -12.26 -4.40
C ILE A 101 -4.15 -12.85 -3.24
N ARG A 102 -3.62 -12.03 -2.38
CA ARG A 102 -2.95 -12.42 -1.16
C ARG A 102 -3.33 -11.47 -0.02
N PRO A 103 -4.51 -11.71 0.60
CA PRO A 103 -5.02 -10.84 1.66
C PRO A 103 -4.09 -10.79 2.86
N THR A 104 -4.38 -9.88 3.80
CA THR A 104 -3.53 -9.59 4.97
C THR A 104 -3.33 -10.78 5.92
N ASN A 105 -4.06 -11.89 5.74
CA ASN A 105 -3.81 -13.12 6.46
C ASN A 105 -2.58 -13.92 5.93
N GLY A 106 -2.07 -13.56 4.75
CA GLY A 106 -0.91 -14.17 4.13
C GLY A 106 -1.16 -15.49 3.39
N ASP A 107 -2.40 -16.02 3.39
CA ASP A 107 -2.82 -17.11 2.51
C ASP A 107 -3.17 -16.57 1.11
N ILE A 108 -3.43 -17.40 0.12
CA ILE A 108 -3.49 -17.02 -1.31
C ILE A 108 -4.80 -17.36 -1.97
N LEU A 109 -5.13 -16.63 -3.04
CA LEU A 109 -6.31 -16.83 -3.92
C LEU A 109 -5.87 -17.16 -5.37
N PHE A 110 -4.70 -17.79 -5.51
CA PHE A 110 -4.16 -18.29 -6.78
C PHE A 110 -3.47 -19.63 -6.56
N LYS A 111 -3.14 -20.36 -7.61
CA LYS A 111 -2.50 -21.67 -7.49
C LYS A 111 -1.03 -21.56 -7.12
N SER A 112 -0.64 -22.21 -6.03
CA SER A 112 0.74 -22.38 -5.61
C SER A 112 0.89 -23.64 -4.75
N SER A 113 2.06 -24.27 -4.82
CA SER A 113 2.43 -25.35 -3.91
C SER A 113 3.12 -24.84 -2.64
N HIS A 114 3.46 -23.57 -2.55
CA HIS A 114 4.23 -22.99 -1.47
C HIS A 114 3.38 -22.41 -0.34
N CYS A 115 2.09 -22.16 -0.60
CA CYS A 115 1.18 -21.57 0.38
C CYS A 115 -0.22 -22.19 0.30
N ARG A 116 -0.93 -22.13 1.41
CA ARG A 116 -2.31 -22.59 1.50
C ARG A 116 -3.27 -21.61 0.81
N GLN A 117 -4.29 -22.17 0.15
CA GLN A 117 -5.42 -21.40 -0.36
C GLN A 117 -6.23 -20.80 0.80
N VAL A 118 -6.77 -19.59 0.57
CA VAL A 118 -7.74 -18.99 1.49
C VAL A 118 -8.98 -19.88 1.59
N GLU A 119 -9.30 -20.35 2.77
CA GLU A 119 -10.53 -21.09 3.06
C GLU A 119 -11.65 -20.15 3.49
N TRP A 120 -11.31 -19.07 4.16
CA TRP A 120 -12.26 -18.05 4.60
C TRP A 120 -11.57 -16.72 4.88
N LEU A 121 -12.33 -15.64 4.78
CA LEU A 121 -11.93 -14.31 5.26
C LEU A 121 -13.00 -13.75 6.19
N GLY A 122 -12.59 -12.89 7.10
CA GLY A 122 -13.51 -12.06 7.88
C GLY A 122 -13.90 -10.84 7.06
N ALA A 123 -15.19 -10.59 6.91
CA ALA A 123 -15.73 -9.43 6.21
C ALA A 123 -16.88 -8.78 6.98
N TRP A 124 -17.06 -7.49 6.76
CA TRP A 124 -18.20 -6.75 7.27
C TRP A 124 -19.40 -6.92 6.31
N THR A 125 -20.50 -7.45 6.87
CA THR A 125 -21.78 -7.61 6.18
C THR A 125 -22.86 -6.78 6.89
N SER A 126 -24.10 -6.85 6.40
CA SER A 126 -25.26 -6.26 7.09
C SER A 126 -25.48 -6.83 8.49
N ASN A 127 -24.99 -8.04 8.76
CA ASN A 127 -25.13 -8.73 10.05
C ASN A 127 -23.96 -8.43 11.02
N GLY A 128 -22.90 -7.81 10.54
CA GLY A 128 -21.71 -7.49 11.32
C GLY A 128 -20.43 -8.07 10.70
N TYR A 129 -19.40 -8.29 11.55
CA TYR A 129 -18.16 -8.89 11.12
C TYR A 129 -18.27 -10.42 11.17
N GLU A 130 -18.31 -11.05 10.00
CA GLU A 130 -18.60 -12.47 9.82
C GLU A 130 -17.50 -13.20 9.07
N LYS A 131 -17.44 -14.51 9.31
CA LYS A 131 -16.61 -15.45 8.57
C LYS A 131 -17.29 -15.80 7.25
N ILE A 132 -16.67 -15.45 6.13
CA ILE A 132 -17.13 -15.81 4.79
C ILE A 132 -16.25 -16.96 4.29
N GLU A 133 -16.86 -18.13 4.04
CA GLU A 133 -16.16 -19.31 3.54
C GLU A 133 -16.10 -19.33 2.02
N ARG A 134 -14.95 -19.75 1.49
CA ARG A 134 -14.79 -20.05 0.08
C ARG A 134 -14.98 -21.54 -0.14
N THR A 135 -16.03 -21.88 -0.85
CA THR A 135 -16.40 -23.26 -1.20
C THR A 135 -16.22 -23.56 -2.69
N ALA A 136 -15.95 -22.53 -3.49
CA ALA A 136 -15.70 -22.66 -4.93
C ALA A 136 -14.40 -23.44 -5.20
N ASP A 137 -14.44 -24.30 -6.22
CA ASP A 137 -13.33 -25.14 -6.68
C ASP A 137 -12.55 -24.55 -7.86
N TRP A 138 -13.06 -23.46 -8.45
CA TRP A 138 -12.39 -22.74 -9.54
C TRP A 138 -11.28 -21.81 -9.05
N ASP A 139 -10.32 -21.50 -9.93
CA ASP A 139 -9.21 -20.61 -9.65
C ASP A 139 -9.68 -19.15 -9.63
N TYR A 140 -9.55 -18.50 -8.47
CA TYR A 140 -10.07 -17.15 -8.25
C TYR A 140 -9.38 -16.12 -9.17
N LEU A 141 -8.04 -16.12 -9.23
CA LEU A 141 -7.31 -15.20 -10.09
C LEU A 141 -7.60 -15.45 -11.56
N GLN A 142 -7.60 -16.73 -11.99
CA GLN A 142 -7.86 -17.06 -13.40
C GLN A 142 -9.26 -16.60 -13.85
N GLU A 143 -10.24 -16.64 -12.95
CA GLU A 143 -11.58 -16.15 -13.27
C GLU A 143 -11.61 -14.64 -13.50
N PHE A 144 -10.89 -13.84 -12.68
CA PHE A 144 -10.73 -12.41 -12.93
C PHE A 144 -10.02 -12.14 -14.25
N ILE A 145 -8.95 -12.88 -14.57
CA ILE A 145 -8.23 -12.74 -15.83
C ILE A 145 -9.16 -13.00 -17.01
N ASN A 146 -9.89 -14.12 -17.01
CA ASN A 146 -10.79 -14.49 -18.08
C ASN A 146 -11.89 -13.45 -18.28
N ALA A 147 -12.62 -13.11 -17.22
CA ALA A 147 -13.72 -12.16 -17.29
C ALA A 147 -13.24 -10.74 -17.65
N GLY A 148 -12.09 -10.32 -17.13
CA GLY A 148 -11.53 -9.00 -17.42
C GLY A 148 -11.08 -8.87 -18.88
N HIS A 149 -10.35 -9.86 -19.40
CA HIS A 149 -9.89 -9.85 -20.79
C HIS A 149 -11.03 -9.93 -21.81
N GLU A 150 -12.08 -10.73 -21.54
CA GLU A 150 -13.28 -10.71 -22.37
C GLU A 150 -13.95 -9.32 -22.46
N LEU A 151 -13.80 -8.50 -21.42
CA LEU A 151 -14.29 -7.12 -21.37
C LEU A 151 -13.29 -6.08 -21.88
N GLY A 152 -12.07 -6.49 -22.24
CA GLY A 152 -10.96 -5.61 -22.64
C GLY A 152 -10.41 -4.78 -21.48
N LEU A 153 -10.40 -5.34 -20.27
CA LEU A 153 -9.75 -4.81 -19.08
C LEU A 153 -8.40 -5.50 -18.88
N ARG A 154 -7.40 -4.78 -18.35
CA ARG A 154 -6.16 -5.38 -17.86
C ARG A 154 -6.32 -5.82 -16.41
N ILE A 155 -5.77 -6.98 -16.07
CA ILE A 155 -5.87 -7.56 -14.73
C ILE A 155 -4.49 -7.64 -14.09
N HIS A 156 -4.36 -6.99 -12.94
CA HIS A 156 -3.15 -6.96 -12.14
C HIS A 156 -3.39 -7.68 -10.80
N ALA A 157 -2.44 -8.50 -10.40
CA ALA A 157 -2.49 -9.18 -9.10
C ALA A 157 -1.95 -8.26 -8.00
N GLY A 158 -2.81 -7.84 -7.07
CA GLY A 158 -2.42 -7.18 -5.83
C GLY A 158 -1.90 -8.20 -4.81
N PHE A 159 -0.73 -7.97 -4.24
CA PHE A 159 -0.03 -8.95 -3.42
C PHE A 159 0.50 -8.33 -2.12
N ASN A 160 -0.12 -8.66 -0.97
CA ASN A 160 0.34 -8.20 0.35
C ASN A 160 1.65 -8.92 0.74
N THR A 161 2.78 -8.34 0.41
CA THR A 161 4.11 -8.96 0.34
C THR A 161 4.61 -9.51 1.68
N MET A 162 4.62 -8.68 2.73
CA MET A 162 5.19 -9.06 4.03
C MET A 162 4.12 -9.43 5.07
N ALA A 163 2.87 -9.66 4.65
CA ALA A 163 1.85 -10.22 5.54
C ALA A 163 2.04 -11.73 5.69
N GLY A 164 2.10 -12.22 6.93
CA GLY A 164 2.33 -13.64 7.22
C GLY A 164 1.25 -14.29 8.09
N GLY A 165 0.33 -13.51 8.61
CA GLY A 165 -0.77 -13.99 9.44
C GLY A 165 -1.73 -12.90 9.85
N ASN A 166 -2.91 -13.30 10.28
CA ASN A 166 -3.93 -12.40 10.84
C ASN A 166 -4.52 -12.99 12.12
N SER A 167 -4.76 -12.11 13.11
CA SER A 167 -5.43 -12.43 14.37
C SER A 167 -6.62 -11.52 14.55
N SER A 168 -7.83 -12.08 14.53
CA SER A 168 -9.09 -11.35 14.68
C SER A 168 -9.99 -12.04 15.69
N ALA A 169 -11.17 -11.46 15.94
CA ALA A 169 -12.21 -12.08 16.76
C ALA A 169 -12.71 -13.43 16.18
N LEU A 170 -12.52 -13.66 14.87
CA LEU A 170 -12.92 -14.88 14.18
C LEU A 170 -11.87 -16.00 14.25
N GLY A 171 -10.66 -15.68 14.72
CA GLY A 171 -9.57 -16.64 14.84
C GLY A 171 -8.24 -16.13 14.30
N LYS A 172 -7.30 -17.07 14.22
CA LYS A 172 -5.92 -16.84 13.74
C LYS A 172 -5.70 -17.60 12.44
N THR A 173 -5.15 -16.95 11.44
CA THR A 173 -4.90 -17.50 10.09
C THR A 173 -3.48 -17.15 9.62
N GLY A 174 -3.04 -17.82 8.56
CA GLY A 174 -1.75 -17.56 7.92
C GLY A 174 -0.61 -18.45 8.43
N VAL A 175 0.47 -18.47 7.67
CA VAL A 175 1.62 -19.35 7.89
C VAL A 175 2.27 -19.14 9.24
N LEU A 176 2.35 -17.92 9.74
CA LEU A 176 2.96 -17.61 11.04
C LEU A 176 2.23 -18.22 12.23
N PHE A 177 0.93 -18.46 12.12
CA PHE A 177 0.14 -19.11 13.16
C PHE A 177 0.00 -20.62 12.96
N ARG A 178 0.07 -21.07 11.71
CA ARG A 178 -0.12 -22.46 11.34
C ARG A 178 1.14 -23.29 11.56
N ASP A 179 2.30 -22.74 11.21
CA ASP A 179 3.57 -23.46 11.16
C ASP A 179 4.48 -22.98 12.31
N ALA A 180 4.55 -23.77 13.39
CA ALA A 180 5.27 -23.37 14.61
C ALA A 180 6.78 -23.12 14.38
N ASP A 181 7.40 -23.79 13.41
CA ASP A 181 8.79 -23.60 12.98
C ASP A 181 9.00 -22.24 12.26
N LYS A 182 7.93 -21.60 11.79
CA LYS A 182 7.97 -20.29 11.13
C LYS A 182 7.80 -19.09 12.07
N LYS A 183 7.70 -19.33 13.39
CA LYS A 183 7.61 -18.23 14.37
C LYS A 183 8.75 -17.22 14.23
N ALA A 184 9.96 -17.66 13.91
CA ALA A 184 11.13 -16.81 13.69
C ALA A 184 11.04 -15.95 12.40
N TRP A 185 10.10 -16.23 11.52
CA TRP A 185 9.83 -15.39 10.35
C TRP A 185 9.05 -14.13 10.70
N GLY A 186 8.31 -14.14 11.81
CA GLY A 186 7.56 -12.99 12.28
C GLY A 186 8.48 -11.88 12.79
N THR A 187 8.12 -10.64 12.50
CA THR A 187 8.88 -9.46 12.94
C THR A 187 8.90 -9.33 14.45
N THR A 188 9.98 -8.79 14.98
CA THR A 188 10.16 -8.43 16.40
C THR A 188 9.98 -6.94 16.56
N LEU A 189 9.05 -6.53 17.43
CA LEU A 189 8.70 -5.15 17.68
C LEU A 189 9.39 -4.59 18.91
N ASN A 190 9.89 -3.37 18.80
CA ASN A 190 10.42 -2.57 19.91
C ASN A 190 9.26 -1.97 20.71
N THR A 191 8.87 -2.62 21.79
CA THR A 191 7.74 -2.15 22.64
C THR A 191 8.25 -1.51 23.93
N SER A 192 7.38 -0.83 24.67
CA SER A 192 7.69 -0.32 26.01
C SER A 192 8.05 -1.43 27.02
N SER A 193 7.68 -2.67 26.72
CA SER A 193 7.96 -3.87 27.54
C SER A 193 9.15 -4.66 27.05
N GLY A 194 9.88 -4.17 26.03
CA GLY A 194 11.02 -4.85 25.41
C GLY A 194 10.75 -5.30 23.98
N TYR A 195 11.62 -6.17 23.47
CA TYR A 195 11.55 -6.70 22.11
C TYR A 195 10.65 -7.94 22.09
N LEU A 196 9.48 -7.83 21.44
CA LEU A 196 8.48 -8.89 21.42
C LEU A 196 8.17 -9.33 19.99
N ASN A 197 8.04 -10.63 19.76
CA ASN A 197 7.58 -11.14 18.48
C ASN A 197 6.13 -10.71 18.20
N THR A 198 5.83 -10.36 16.95
CA THR A 198 4.49 -9.92 16.54
C THR A 198 3.38 -10.89 16.93
N LEU A 199 3.66 -12.20 17.00
CA LEU A 199 2.70 -13.24 17.37
C LEU A 199 2.33 -13.22 18.86
N ASP A 200 3.17 -12.64 19.70
CA ASP A 200 2.96 -12.52 21.15
C ASP A 200 2.19 -11.22 21.50
N LEU A 201 1.84 -10.41 20.48
CA LEU A 201 1.14 -9.13 20.63
C LEU A 201 -0.29 -9.21 20.08
N ASN A 202 -1.22 -8.54 20.77
CA ASN A 202 -2.62 -8.42 20.36
C ASN A 202 -2.97 -7.00 19.86
N THR A 203 -1.97 -6.13 19.70
CA THR A 203 -2.16 -4.73 19.31
C THR A 203 -2.47 -4.53 17.84
N THR A 204 -2.04 -5.47 16.99
CA THR A 204 -2.29 -5.44 15.54
C THR A 204 -2.91 -6.76 15.08
N SER A 205 -3.85 -6.71 14.16
CA SER A 205 -4.45 -7.92 13.57
C SER A 205 -3.51 -8.57 12.56
N THR A 206 -2.97 -7.82 11.61
CA THR A 206 -2.00 -8.31 10.62
C THR A 206 -0.65 -8.55 11.28
N LYS A 207 -0.07 -9.73 11.03
CA LYS A 207 1.26 -10.13 11.50
C LYS A 207 2.23 -10.10 10.35
N PHE A 208 3.24 -9.24 10.45
CA PHE A 208 4.25 -9.07 9.42
C PHE A 208 5.38 -10.07 9.56
N PHE A 209 5.91 -10.49 8.43
CA PHE A 209 7.22 -11.12 8.34
C PHE A 209 8.34 -10.11 8.65
N ASN A 210 9.49 -10.63 9.04
CA ASN A 210 10.74 -9.86 9.08
C ASN A 210 11.35 -9.80 7.66
N PRO A 211 11.39 -8.63 7.00
CA PRO A 211 11.96 -8.51 5.66
C PRO A 211 13.46 -8.80 5.58
N VAL A 212 14.17 -8.76 6.72
CA VAL A 212 15.61 -9.05 6.82
C VAL A 212 15.89 -10.54 6.73
N ASN A 213 14.90 -11.40 7.01
CA ASN A 213 15.07 -12.84 7.01
C ASN A 213 15.17 -13.39 5.57
N PRO A 214 16.29 -14.05 5.19
CA PRO A 214 16.47 -14.58 3.84
C PRO A 214 15.48 -15.69 3.48
N GLU A 215 15.04 -16.50 4.44
CA GLU A 215 14.05 -17.55 4.20
C GLU A 215 12.67 -16.94 3.85
N VAL A 216 12.30 -15.82 4.49
CA VAL A 216 11.09 -15.06 4.15
C VAL A 216 11.17 -14.51 2.74
N GLN A 217 12.30 -13.89 2.38
CA GLN A 217 12.49 -13.37 1.02
C GLN A 217 12.39 -14.47 -0.04
N GLU A 218 13.00 -15.65 0.23
CA GLU A 218 12.92 -16.80 -0.68
C GLU A 218 11.49 -17.34 -0.80
N TYR A 219 10.79 -17.49 0.32
CA TYR A 219 9.39 -17.89 0.34
C TYR A 219 8.49 -16.97 -0.50
N VAL A 220 8.63 -15.65 -0.30
CA VAL A 220 7.85 -14.67 -1.06
C VAL A 220 8.22 -14.71 -2.54
N CYS A 221 9.51 -14.81 -2.90
CA CYS A 221 9.94 -14.94 -4.29
C CYS A 221 9.39 -16.21 -4.96
N ASN A 222 9.28 -17.32 -4.25
CA ASN A 222 8.69 -18.54 -4.80
C ASN A 222 7.18 -18.38 -5.07
N LEU A 223 6.44 -17.68 -4.21
CA LEU A 223 5.05 -17.32 -4.48
C LEU A 223 4.91 -16.40 -5.70
N LEU A 224 5.82 -15.43 -5.86
CA LEU A 224 5.83 -14.53 -7.02
C LEU A 224 6.16 -15.26 -8.33
N LYS A 225 6.99 -16.30 -8.30
CA LYS A 225 7.24 -17.16 -9.46
C LYS A 225 5.98 -17.95 -9.86
N ASP A 226 5.27 -18.52 -8.87
CA ASP A 226 4.03 -19.23 -9.15
C ASP A 226 2.97 -18.27 -9.73
N LEU A 227 2.89 -17.04 -9.21
CA LEU A 227 2.01 -16.01 -9.72
C LEU A 227 2.38 -15.59 -11.16
N ALA A 228 3.68 -15.47 -11.45
CA ALA A 228 4.17 -15.13 -12.78
C ALA A 228 3.94 -16.24 -13.83
N SER A 229 3.54 -17.45 -13.40
CA SER A 229 3.17 -18.54 -14.31
C SER A 229 1.79 -18.41 -14.95
N TYR A 230 0.98 -17.44 -14.53
CA TYR A 230 -0.28 -17.10 -15.19
C TYR A 230 0.02 -16.32 -16.47
N GLU A 231 -0.09 -16.97 -17.63
CA GLU A 231 0.38 -16.46 -18.93
C GLU A 231 -0.28 -15.14 -19.32
N ASP A 232 -1.56 -14.98 -19.01
CA ASP A 232 -2.37 -13.81 -19.38
C ASP A 232 -2.46 -12.75 -18.26
N LEU A 233 -1.65 -12.83 -17.19
CA LEU A 233 -1.62 -11.81 -16.16
C LEU A 233 -0.88 -10.58 -16.65
N ASP A 234 -1.52 -9.41 -16.64
CA ASP A 234 -0.93 -8.15 -17.15
C ASP A 234 0.12 -7.57 -16.22
N GLY A 235 -0.04 -7.70 -14.90
CA GLY A 235 0.91 -7.18 -13.95
C GLY A 235 0.79 -7.75 -12.55
N ILE A 236 1.84 -7.51 -11.75
CA ILE A 236 1.90 -7.80 -10.32
C ILE A 236 2.17 -6.49 -9.60
N ILE A 237 1.34 -6.14 -8.61
CA ILE A 237 1.49 -4.94 -7.79
C ILE A 237 1.71 -5.37 -6.34
N LEU A 238 2.91 -5.14 -5.84
CA LEU A 238 3.26 -5.44 -4.46
C LEU A 238 2.70 -4.37 -3.53
N ASP A 239 1.78 -4.75 -2.64
CA ASP A 239 1.42 -3.98 -1.46
C ASP A 239 2.18 -4.49 -0.25
N ARG A 240 2.33 -3.66 0.79
CA ARG A 240 3.03 -4.01 2.04
C ARG A 240 4.39 -4.67 1.84
N GLY A 241 5.11 -4.32 0.76
CA GLY A 241 6.52 -4.64 0.53
C GLY A 241 7.41 -3.79 1.43
N ARG A 242 7.27 -3.96 2.75
CA ARG A 242 7.79 -3.04 3.76
C ARG A 242 7.92 -3.68 5.13
N PHE A 243 8.61 -3.02 6.05
CA PHE A 243 8.53 -3.33 7.48
C PHE A 243 7.12 -3.01 8.02
N ASP A 244 6.78 -3.58 9.18
CA ASP A 244 5.49 -3.33 9.83
C ASP A 244 5.32 -1.84 10.20
N SER A 245 6.29 -1.31 10.95
CA SER A 245 6.27 0.06 11.48
C SER A 245 7.68 0.54 11.81
N MET A 246 7.80 1.73 12.39
CA MET A 246 9.06 2.24 12.95
C MET A 246 9.62 1.34 14.05
N GLN A 247 8.75 0.61 14.75
CA GLN A 247 9.10 -0.31 15.81
C GLN A 247 9.63 -1.67 15.31
N SER A 248 9.80 -1.91 14.01
CA SER A 248 10.27 -3.17 13.43
C SER A 248 11.45 -2.99 12.44
N ASP A 249 12.34 -3.98 12.28
CA ASP A 249 12.47 -5.21 13.02
C ASP A 249 13.65 -5.11 14.01
N PHE A 250 13.44 -5.52 15.25
CA PHE A 250 14.42 -5.45 16.32
C PHE A 250 14.85 -6.85 16.82
N SER A 251 14.86 -7.85 15.93
CA SER A 251 15.36 -9.18 16.21
C SER A 251 16.88 -9.24 16.27
N GLU A 252 17.42 -10.30 16.85
CA GLU A 252 18.85 -10.55 16.89
C GLU A 252 19.46 -10.71 15.49
N LEU A 253 18.73 -11.35 14.55
CA LEU A 253 19.13 -11.47 13.15
C LEU A 253 19.33 -10.06 12.53
N THR A 254 18.36 -9.17 12.73
CA THR A 254 18.41 -7.82 12.20
C THR A 254 19.52 -6.99 12.84
N ARG A 255 19.75 -7.16 14.16
CA ARG A 255 20.85 -6.51 14.87
C ARG A 255 22.20 -6.89 14.26
N GLN A 256 22.46 -8.18 14.03
CA GLN A 256 23.72 -8.67 13.47
C GLN A 256 23.95 -8.16 12.04
N GLN A 257 22.92 -8.14 11.21
CA GLN A 257 23.02 -7.59 9.85
C GLN A 257 23.24 -6.09 9.86
N PHE A 258 22.60 -5.36 10.76
CA PHE A 258 22.83 -3.93 10.92
C PHE A 258 24.22 -3.59 11.45
N GLU A 259 24.74 -4.34 12.41
CA GLU A 259 26.14 -4.21 12.88
C GLU A 259 27.15 -4.46 11.76
N SER A 260 26.91 -5.45 10.93
CA SER A 260 27.72 -5.72 9.74
C SER A 260 27.68 -4.55 8.75
N TYR A 261 26.50 -3.92 8.61
CA TYR A 261 26.32 -2.75 7.74
C TYR A 261 27.00 -1.49 8.28
N CYS A 262 26.92 -1.25 9.58
CA CYS A 262 27.55 -0.11 10.25
C CYS A 262 29.07 -0.27 10.44
N GLY A 263 29.56 -1.50 10.54
CA GLY A 263 30.96 -1.83 10.84
C GLY A 263 31.33 -1.71 12.33
N HIS A 264 30.34 -1.63 13.22
CA HIS A 264 30.55 -1.54 14.68
C HIS A 264 29.36 -2.18 15.45
N PRO A 265 29.58 -2.55 16.73
CA PRO A 265 28.51 -3.06 17.59
C PRO A 265 27.41 -2.01 17.83
N VAL A 266 26.15 -2.45 17.89
CA VAL A 266 24.96 -1.60 18.06
C VAL A 266 24.14 -2.05 19.28
N THR A 267 23.72 -1.05 20.06
CA THR A 267 22.73 -1.26 21.13
C THR A 267 21.47 -0.47 20.80
N PHE A 268 20.47 -1.14 20.29
CA PHE A 268 19.25 -0.53 19.74
C PHE A 268 18.65 0.59 20.60
N ALA A 269 18.47 0.34 21.91
CA ALA A 269 17.83 1.29 22.81
C ALA A 269 18.65 2.54 23.09
N SER A 270 19.98 2.52 22.89
CA SER A 270 20.86 3.66 23.18
C SER A 270 21.38 4.35 21.93
N THR A 271 21.48 3.67 20.78
CA THR A 271 22.08 4.24 19.57
C THR A 271 21.10 4.38 18.40
N VAL A 272 19.95 3.67 18.44
CA VAL A 272 18.97 3.66 17.35
C VAL A 272 17.64 4.29 17.76
N LEU A 273 16.88 3.68 18.67
CA LEU A 273 15.56 4.14 19.10
C LEU A 273 15.27 3.79 20.55
N PRO A 274 14.63 4.68 21.32
CA PRO A 274 14.19 4.32 22.68
C PRO A 274 13.11 3.23 22.64
N ALA A 275 12.91 2.57 23.77
CA ALA A 275 11.90 1.52 23.92
C ALA A 275 10.48 2.08 23.64
N GLY A 276 9.74 1.39 22.77
CA GLY A 276 8.35 1.70 22.46
C GLY A 276 8.14 3.00 21.67
N TYR A 277 9.15 3.54 21.02
CA TYR A 277 9.02 4.79 20.25
C TYR A 277 8.11 4.62 19.03
N THR A 278 7.17 5.55 18.87
CA THR A 278 6.20 5.58 17.76
C THR A 278 6.08 6.96 17.08
N GLY A 279 6.91 7.93 17.49
CA GLY A 279 6.86 9.30 16.95
C GLY A 279 7.66 9.50 15.67
N THR A 280 7.62 10.73 15.14
CA THR A 280 8.40 11.13 13.97
C THR A 280 9.85 11.48 14.33
N VAL A 281 10.77 11.25 13.40
CA VAL A 281 12.20 11.53 13.61
C VAL A 281 12.49 13.02 13.44
N SER A 282 12.91 13.66 14.54
CA SER A 282 13.42 15.04 14.53
C SER A 282 14.94 15.11 14.40
N ALA A 283 15.48 16.28 14.03
CA ALA A 283 16.92 16.50 13.98
C ALA A 283 17.59 16.35 15.38
N SER A 284 16.90 16.71 16.46
CA SER A 284 17.40 16.51 17.83
C SER A 284 17.50 15.03 18.18
N MET A 285 16.50 14.24 17.79
CA MET A 285 16.50 12.81 17.99
C MET A 285 17.62 12.14 17.18
N ALA A 286 17.78 12.52 15.92
CA ALA A 286 18.88 12.01 15.09
C ALA A 286 20.28 12.39 15.64
N SER A 287 20.39 13.48 16.39
CA SER A 287 21.63 13.84 17.10
C SER A 287 21.83 13.04 18.39
N GLN A 288 20.75 12.65 19.06
CA GLN A 288 20.79 11.88 20.29
C GLN A 288 21.11 10.39 20.03
N TYR A 289 20.56 9.81 18.96
CA TYR A 289 20.73 8.41 18.60
C TYR A 289 21.64 8.29 17.38
N SER A 290 22.93 8.03 17.64
CA SER A 290 24.02 8.10 16.65
C SER A 290 23.83 7.25 15.40
N ASP A 291 23.13 6.11 15.54
CA ASP A 291 22.90 5.14 14.47
C ASP A 291 21.52 5.27 13.82
N LEU A 292 20.67 6.19 14.29
CA LEU A 292 19.28 6.29 13.83
C LEU A 292 19.16 6.51 12.32
N LYS A 293 19.84 7.50 11.76
CA LYS A 293 19.80 7.76 10.31
C LYS A 293 20.33 6.56 9.50
N LYS A 294 21.38 5.92 10.01
CA LYS A 294 21.97 4.74 9.36
C LYS A 294 21.05 3.53 9.46
N TRP A 295 20.26 3.43 10.53
CA TRP A 295 19.20 2.43 10.69
C TRP A 295 18.07 2.61 9.66
N LEU A 296 17.62 3.85 9.44
CA LEU A 296 16.61 4.15 8.42
C LEU A 296 17.13 3.81 7.02
N GLU A 297 18.37 4.15 6.72
CA GLU A 297 19.05 3.81 5.47
C GLU A 297 19.17 2.28 5.29
N PHE A 298 19.59 1.56 6.32
CA PHE A 298 19.69 0.09 6.29
C PHE A 298 18.34 -0.56 5.97
N ARG A 299 17.25 -0.11 6.60
CA ARG A 299 15.92 -0.62 6.33
C ARG A 299 15.50 -0.36 4.89
N ALA A 300 15.75 0.84 4.37
CA ALA A 300 15.48 1.18 2.98
C ALA A 300 16.29 0.28 2.02
N ARG A 301 17.55 -0.01 2.34
CA ARG A 301 18.38 -0.96 1.58
C ARG A 301 17.78 -2.36 1.56
N ILE A 302 17.33 -2.90 2.69
CA ILE A 302 16.73 -4.24 2.76
C ILE A 302 15.54 -4.35 1.81
N ILE A 303 14.66 -3.34 1.79
CA ILE A 303 13.49 -3.35 0.90
C ILE A 303 13.91 -3.15 -0.55
N HIS A 304 14.83 -2.23 -0.86
CA HIS A 304 15.38 -2.04 -2.20
C HIS A 304 15.96 -3.35 -2.76
N ASP A 305 16.84 -4.02 -2.01
CA ASP A 305 17.50 -5.25 -2.44
C ASP A 305 16.46 -6.39 -2.63
N PHE A 306 15.43 -6.43 -1.77
CA PHE A 306 14.31 -7.34 -1.93
C PHE A 306 13.50 -7.06 -3.20
N MET A 307 13.22 -5.78 -3.55
CA MET A 307 12.47 -5.44 -4.77
C MET A 307 13.20 -5.89 -6.03
N HIS A 308 14.53 -5.73 -6.09
CA HIS A 308 15.36 -6.30 -7.16
C HIS A 308 15.19 -7.82 -7.26
N LYS A 309 15.37 -8.52 -6.14
CA LYS A 309 15.24 -9.98 -6.09
C LYS A 309 13.84 -10.46 -6.49
N ALA A 310 12.79 -9.74 -6.08
CA ALA A 310 11.40 -10.05 -6.44
C ALA A 310 11.14 -9.85 -7.93
N LYS A 311 11.61 -8.74 -8.54
CA LYS A 311 11.49 -8.50 -9.98
C LYS A 311 12.24 -9.56 -10.79
N GLU A 312 13.44 -9.93 -10.37
CA GLU A 312 14.20 -11.02 -11.01
C GLU A 312 13.48 -12.36 -10.93
N ALA A 313 12.87 -12.68 -9.77
CA ALA A 313 12.08 -13.89 -9.61
C ALA A 313 10.89 -13.93 -10.57
N VAL A 314 10.12 -12.85 -10.69
CA VAL A 314 9.00 -12.72 -11.64
C VAL A 314 9.50 -12.87 -13.08
N ARG A 315 10.52 -12.12 -13.47
CA ARG A 315 11.04 -12.11 -14.84
C ARG A 315 11.72 -13.41 -15.26
N SER A 316 12.20 -14.20 -14.29
CA SER A 316 12.73 -15.54 -14.57
C SER A 316 11.69 -16.52 -15.09
N VAL A 317 10.38 -16.25 -14.82
CA VAL A 317 9.25 -17.06 -15.27
C VAL A 317 8.55 -16.40 -16.45
N ASN A 318 8.20 -15.10 -16.34
CA ASN A 318 7.55 -14.36 -17.42
C ASN A 318 8.09 -12.92 -17.49
N ALA A 319 8.89 -12.67 -18.52
CA ALA A 319 9.51 -11.35 -18.75
C ALA A 319 8.50 -10.27 -19.20
N GLY A 320 7.31 -10.67 -19.67
CA GLY A 320 6.27 -9.76 -20.17
C GLY A 320 5.39 -9.14 -19.08
N ILE A 321 5.31 -9.77 -17.90
CA ILE A 321 4.49 -9.26 -16.79
C ILE A 321 5.04 -7.93 -16.27
N LYS A 322 4.17 -6.92 -16.13
CA LYS A 322 4.53 -5.65 -15.49
C LYS A 322 4.71 -5.84 -13.99
N PHE A 323 5.83 -5.35 -13.46
CA PHE A 323 6.15 -5.43 -12.03
C PHE A 323 6.05 -4.06 -11.39
N GLY A 324 5.22 -3.91 -10.37
CA GLY A 324 4.96 -2.63 -9.74
C GLY A 324 4.68 -2.72 -8.25
N VAL A 325 4.44 -1.56 -7.66
CA VAL A 325 4.13 -1.42 -6.24
C VAL A 325 2.94 -0.49 -6.03
N TYR A 326 2.23 -0.70 -4.92
CA TYR A 326 1.41 0.31 -4.27
C TYR A 326 2.20 0.89 -3.08
N VAL A 327 2.22 2.23 -2.99
CA VAL A 327 2.85 2.97 -1.89
C VAL A 327 2.03 4.19 -1.49
N GLY A 328 2.12 4.59 -0.22
CA GLY A 328 1.50 5.84 0.24
C GLY A 328 2.25 7.08 -0.26
N GLY A 329 1.50 8.11 -0.65
CA GLY A 329 2.05 9.39 -1.14
C GLY A 329 2.83 10.18 -0.09
N TRP A 330 2.65 9.89 1.21
CA TRP A 330 3.30 10.56 2.34
C TRP A 330 4.79 10.15 2.49
N TYR A 331 5.57 10.46 1.50
CA TYR A 331 6.99 10.11 1.43
C TYR A 331 7.80 10.65 2.61
N SER A 332 7.44 11.84 3.10
CA SER A 332 8.14 12.53 4.20
C SER A 332 8.27 11.69 5.47
N THR A 333 7.33 10.76 5.68
CA THR A 333 7.30 9.85 6.84
C THR A 333 7.39 8.36 6.44
N TYR A 334 7.52 8.02 5.16
CA TYR A 334 7.48 6.64 4.70
C TYR A 334 8.72 5.83 5.12
N TYR A 335 9.77 6.50 5.63
CA TYR A 335 10.89 5.87 6.34
C TYR A 335 10.43 5.04 7.56
N ASP A 336 9.27 5.36 8.15
CA ASP A 336 8.70 4.64 9.30
C ASP A 336 8.49 3.16 9.00
N VAL A 337 8.20 2.83 7.76
CA VAL A 337 8.04 1.46 7.29
C VAL A 337 9.27 0.95 6.51
N GLY A 338 10.40 1.66 6.58
CA GLY A 338 11.67 1.26 6.00
C GLY A 338 11.67 1.25 4.47
N VAL A 339 10.98 2.19 3.84
CA VAL A 339 10.85 2.24 2.38
C VAL A 339 11.34 3.58 1.83
N ASN A 340 12.14 3.50 0.78
CA ASN A 340 12.44 4.60 -0.13
C ASN A 340 11.88 4.26 -1.52
N TRP A 341 10.66 4.72 -1.82
CA TRP A 341 10.05 4.48 -3.13
C TRP A 341 10.42 5.53 -4.20
N GLY A 342 11.25 6.52 -3.85
CA GLY A 342 11.75 7.50 -4.80
C GLY A 342 12.79 6.92 -5.77
N SER A 343 13.23 7.76 -6.69
CA SER A 343 14.35 7.48 -7.58
C SER A 343 15.70 7.56 -6.85
N PRO A 344 16.71 6.77 -7.20
CA PRO A 344 18.09 7.01 -6.77
C PRO A 344 18.65 8.35 -7.27
N ASN A 345 18.02 8.97 -8.28
CA ASN A 345 18.37 10.30 -8.78
C ASN A 345 17.73 11.44 -7.96
N TYR A 346 16.74 11.15 -7.11
CA TYR A 346 16.14 12.12 -6.20
C TYR A 346 16.96 12.26 -4.91
N ASN A 347 17.46 13.47 -4.63
CA ASN A 347 18.28 13.71 -3.44
C ASN A 347 17.44 13.87 -2.17
N THR A 348 17.02 12.75 -1.57
CA THR A 348 16.19 12.72 -0.36
C THR A 348 16.78 13.53 0.79
N ALA A 349 18.10 13.50 0.99
CA ALA A 349 18.75 14.21 2.09
C ALA A 349 18.70 15.74 1.95
N ALA A 350 18.52 16.26 0.74
CA ALA A 350 18.34 17.70 0.52
C ALA A 350 17.00 18.19 1.05
N ASP A 351 15.93 17.43 0.82
CA ASP A 351 14.58 17.77 1.27
C ASP A 351 14.33 17.35 2.73
N PHE A 352 14.97 16.25 3.17
CA PHE A 352 14.74 15.64 4.50
C PHE A 352 16.03 15.44 5.31
N PRO A 353 16.81 16.51 5.58
CA PRO A 353 18.10 16.40 6.29
C PRO A 353 17.96 15.93 7.74
N ALA A 354 16.77 16.00 8.33
CA ALA A 354 16.55 15.57 9.71
C ALA A 354 16.75 14.06 9.89
N TRP A 355 16.33 13.26 8.92
CA TRP A 355 16.34 11.80 9.04
C TRP A 355 17.11 11.07 7.94
N ALA A 356 17.25 11.62 6.73
CA ALA A 356 17.98 10.98 5.66
C ALA A 356 19.50 11.21 5.78
N THR A 357 20.27 10.17 5.40
CA THR A 357 21.71 10.28 5.12
C THR A 357 21.93 10.69 3.67
N SER A 358 23.16 11.10 3.31
CA SER A 358 23.53 11.37 1.90
C SER A 358 23.34 10.14 0.98
N ASP A 359 23.48 8.94 1.55
CA ASP A 359 23.43 7.67 0.82
C ASP A 359 22.02 7.06 0.77
N TYR A 360 21.05 7.60 1.54
CA TYR A 360 19.67 7.11 1.58
C TYR A 360 19.04 7.03 0.18
N LYS A 361 19.32 7.98 -0.69
CA LYS A 361 18.83 8.01 -2.08
C LYS A 361 19.25 6.77 -2.90
N ASN A 362 20.42 6.18 -2.61
CA ASN A 362 20.93 5.01 -3.34
C ASN A 362 20.03 3.76 -3.17
N TYR A 363 19.13 3.79 -2.21
CA TYR A 363 18.16 2.74 -1.93
C TYR A 363 16.72 3.13 -2.33
N GLY A 364 16.59 4.13 -3.19
CA GLY A 364 15.38 4.38 -3.95
C GLY A 364 15.17 3.29 -4.99
N TYR A 365 13.91 2.89 -5.25
CA TYR A 365 13.61 1.78 -6.15
C TYR A 365 12.63 2.13 -7.28
N ALA A 366 12.38 3.41 -7.56
CA ALA A 366 11.48 3.79 -8.66
C ALA A 366 11.95 3.25 -10.02
N ASP A 367 13.25 3.17 -10.25
CA ASP A 367 13.88 2.63 -11.46
C ASP A 367 13.74 1.11 -11.62
N ILE A 368 13.38 0.41 -10.54
CA ILE A 368 13.08 -1.02 -10.59
C ILE A 368 11.66 -1.26 -11.11
N MET A 369 10.71 -0.33 -10.89
CA MET A 369 9.29 -0.51 -11.15
C MET A 369 8.94 -0.24 -12.61
N ASP A 370 7.99 -1.03 -13.15
CA ASP A 370 7.36 -0.78 -14.45
C ASP A 370 6.13 0.13 -14.29
N HIS A 371 5.49 0.11 -13.11
CA HIS A 371 4.41 1.01 -12.70
C HIS A 371 4.34 1.17 -11.18
N MET A 372 3.85 2.33 -10.72
CA MET A 372 3.64 2.63 -9.30
C MET A 372 2.24 3.20 -9.09
N LEU A 373 1.54 2.67 -8.09
CA LEU A 373 0.27 3.20 -7.62
C LEU A 373 0.52 3.99 -6.32
N ILE A 374 0.13 5.26 -6.34
CA ILE A 374 0.35 6.20 -5.24
C ILE A 374 -0.95 6.42 -4.49
N GLY A 375 -1.01 6.01 -3.24
CA GLY A 375 -2.12 6.33 -2.34
C GLY A 375 -2.12 7.83 -2.02
N ALA A 376 -2.94 8.59 -2.72
CA ALA A 376 -3.13 10.03 -2.49
C ALA A 376 -4.26 10.25 -1.48
N TYR A 377 -4.10 9.71 -0.27
CA TYR A 377 -5.16 9.55 0.74
C TYR A 377 -5.36 10.84 1.55
N ALA A 378 -5.84 11.89 0.87
CA ALA A 378 -6.28 13.11 1.52
C ALA A 378 -7.81 13.14 1.68
N SER A 379 -8.31 14.01 2.57
CA SER A 379 -9.74 14.18 2.80
C SER A 379 -10.47 14.78 1.58
N PRO A 380 -11.81 14.61 1.48
CA PRO A 380 -12.62 15.18 0.39
C PRO A 380 -12.45 16.68 0.16
N GLY A 381 -12.16 17.43 1.22
CA GLY A 381 -11.91 18.88 1.14
C GLY A 381 -10.52 19.26 0.62
N ARG A 382 -9.65 18.27 0.33
CA ARG A 382 -8.26 18.50 -0.07
C ARG A 382 -7.91 17.83 -1.40
N VAL A 383 -8.78 17.95 -2.40
CA VAL A 383 -8.53 17.37 -3.73
C VAL A 383 -7.41 18.12 -4.45
N TYR A 384 -7.48 19.44 -4.53
CA TYR A 384 -6.52 20.28 -5.24
C TYR A 384 -5.47 20.87 -4.29
N GLY A 385 -4.23 21.03 -4.78
CA GLY A 385 -3.13 21.63 -4.04
C GLY A 385 -1.77 21.12 -4.50
N THR A 386 -0.70 21.70 -3.96
CA THR A 386 0.69 21.43 -4.36
C THR A 386 1.53 20.75 -3.27
N THR A 387 0.95 20.55 -2.09
CA THR A 387 1.65 19.96 -0.94
C THR A 387 1.21 18.53 -0.69
N GLU A 388 1.99 17.75 0.06
CA GLU A 388 1.49 16.51 0.68
C GLU A 388 0.18 16.79 1.42
N TRP A 389 -0.66 15.74 1.56
CA TRP A 389 -2.01 15.84 2.13
C TRP A 389 -3.03 16.63 1.30
N THR A 390 -2.73 16.82 0.01
CA THR A 390 -3.71 17.08 -1.03
C THR A 390 -3.60 15.99 -2.11
N ILE A 391 -4.74 15.57 -2.71
CA ILE A 391 -4.74 14.46 -3.68
C ILE A 391 -3.82 14.81 -4.88
N GLN A 392 -4.00 15.99 -5.46
CA GLN A 392 -3.17 16.48 -6.56
C GLN A 392 -1.71 16.62 -6.14
N GLY A 393 -1.44 17.16 -4.95
CA GLY A 393 -0.08 17.39 -4.47
C GLY A 393 0.69 16.10 -4.20
N PHE A 394 0.03 15.05 -3.69
CA PHE A 394 0.65 13.73 -3.58
C PHE A 394 1.10 13.20 -4.94
N CYS A 395 0.26 13.31 -5.98
CA CYS A 395 0.59 12.86 -7.32
C CYS A 395 1.74 13.65 -7.93
N ALA A 396 1.69 14.99 -7.88
CA ALA A 396 2.75 15.85 -8.40
C ALA A 396 4.10 15.64 -7.70
N LEU A 397 4.09 15.47 -6.37
CA LEU A 397 5.29 15.16 -5.61
C LEU A 397 5.81 13.75 -5.88
N ALA A 398 4.94 12.79 -6.19
CA ALA A 398 5.36 11.46 -6.60
C ALA A 398 6.12 11.52 -7.94
N MET A 399 5.61 12.23 -8.94
CA MET A 399 6.32 12.44 -10.22
C MET A 399 7.70 13.08 -10.01
N ARG A 400 7.80 14.10 -9.17
CA ARG A 400 9.08 14.73 -8.83
C ARG A 400 10.06 13.74 -8.18
N ARG A 401 9.57 12.89 -7.26
CA ARG A 401 10.39 11.96 -6.48
C ARG A 401 10.82 10.73 -7.26
N THR A 402 10.00 10.28 -8.20
CA THR A 402 10.37 9.21 -9.13
C THR A 402 11.31 9.69 -10.23
N ALA A 403 11.43 11.01 -10.45
CA ALA A 403 12.37 11.66 -11.38
C ALA A 403 12.33 11.08 -12.82
N GLY A 404 11.19 10.54 -13.24
CA GLY A 404 11.01 9.89 -14.54
C GLY A 404 11.58 8.47 -14.66
N ASP A 405 12.12 7.90 -13.60
CA ASP A 405 12.72 6.56 -13.63
C ASP A 405 11.65 5.44 -13.66
N CYS A 406 10.46 5.69 -13.12
CA CYS A 406 9.32 4.78 -13.27
C CYS A 406 8.49 5.19 -14.49
N PRO A 407 8.27 4.29 -15.47
CA PRO A 407 7.56 4.62 -16.72
C PRO A 407 6.09 4.99 -16.55
N LEU A 408 5.46 4.62 -15.44
CA LEU A 408 4.07 4.90 -15.16
C LEU A 408 3.85 5.10 -13.66
N VAL A 409 3.36 6.28 -13.30
CA VAL A 409 2.95 6.62 -11.93
C VAL A 409 1.49 7.03 -11.96
N ALA A 410 0.60 6.26 -11.32
CA ALA A 410 -0.82 6.57 -11.19
C ALA A 410 -1.16 6.85 -9.72
N GLY A 411 -1.95 7.86 -9.45
CA GLY A 411 -2.31 8.20 -8.09
C GLY A 411 -3.81 8.37 -7.89
N GLY A 412 -4.25 8.26 -6.64
CA GLY A 412 -5.66 8.46 -6.33
C GLY A 412 -6.07 8.21 -4.89
N PRO A 413 -7.34 8.50 -4.58
CA PRO A 413 -7.85 8.50 -3.22
C PRO A 413 -8.18 7.10 -2.69
N ASP A 414 -8.29 7.02 -1.35
CA ASP A 414 -9.03 5.99 -0.64
C ASP A 414 -10.40 6.56 -0.23
N VAL A 415 -11.42 6.23 -0.99
CA VAL A 415 -12.78 6.73 -0.75
C VAL A 415 -13.45 6.04 0.46
N GLY A 416 -12.91 4.91 0.90
CA GLY A 416 -13.38 4.21 2.10
C GLY A 416 -13.03 4.91 3.40
N ASN A 417 -11.93 5.66 3.41
CA ASN A 417 -11.51 6.42 4.59
C ASN A 417 -12.34 7.70 4.82
N TRP A 418 -13.05 8.17 3.80
CA TRP A 418 -13.86 9.39 3.90
C TRP A 418 -15.07 9.22 4.82
N ASP A 419 -15.71 8.04 4.84
CA ASP A 419 -16.83 7.71 5.74
C ASP A 419 -16.48 7.79 7.25
N ALA A 420 -15.20 7.79 7.58
CA ALA A 420 -14.74 7.93 8.96
C ALA A 420 -14.66 9.39 9.44
N ASP A 421 -14.77 10.37 8.53
CA ASP A 421 -14.67 11.80 8.82
C ASP A 421 -16.07 12.44 8.77
N ASP A 422 -16.73 12.53 9.91
CA ASP A 422 -18.07 13.16 10.08
C ASP A 422 -18.10 14.66 9.67
N ASN A 423 -16.97 15.25 9.22
CA ASN A 423 -16.88 16.65 8.80
C ASN A 423 -17.35 16.89 7.36
N PHE A 424 -17.57 15.83 6.57
CA PHE A 424 -17.98 15.94 5.17
C PHE A 424 -19.37 15.36 4.95
N THR A 425 -20.11 15.99 4.03
CA THR A 425 -21.42 15.50 3.59
C THR A 425 -21.24 14.52 2.43
N PRO A 426 -22.19 13.61 2.17
CA PRO A 426 -22.16 12.75 1.00
C PRO A 426 -21.97 13.52 -0.32
N ASP A 427 -22.57 14.70 -0.47
CA ASP A 427 -22.40 15.53 -1.68
C ASP A 427 -20.95 16.03 -1.85
N GLN A 428 -20.26 16.33 -0.75
CA GLN A 428 -18.84 16.73 -0.78
C GLN A 428 -17.95 15.55 -1.14
N GLU A 429 -18.23 14.37 -0.62
CA GLU A 429 -17.50 13.14 -0.95
C GLU A 429 -17.72 12.75 -2.41
N HIS A 430 -18.96 12.79 -2.88
CA HIS A 430 -19.33 12.57 -4.29
C HIS A 430 -18.59 13.52 -5.24
N ALA A 431 -18.61 14.82 -4.92
CA ALA A 431 -17.87 15.81 -5.71
C ALA A 431 -16.35 15.55 -5.69
N ALA A 432 -15.81 15.10 -4.54
CA ALA A 432 -14.41 14.78 -4.42
C ALA A 432 -14.00 13.57 -5.27
N VAL A 433 -14.84 12.53 -5.40
CA VAL A 433 -14.60 11.42 -6.34
C VAL A 433 -14.43 11.95 -7.76
N THR A 434 -15.40 12.73 -8.25
CA THR A 434 -15.35 13.32 -9.61
C THR A 434 -14.10 14.18 -9.82
N ASN A 435 -13.82 15.06 -8.87
CA ASN A 435 -12.71 16.01 -8.95
C ASN A 435 -11.32 15.34 -8.79
N SER A 436 -11.24 14.25 -8.04
CA SER A 436 -9.97 13.52 -7.86
C SER A 436 -9.45 12.94 -9.17
N VAL A 437 -10.34 12.55 -10.07
CA VAL A 437 -9.96 12.04 -11.40
C VAL A 437 -9.17 13.11 -12.17
N GLU A 438 -9.72 14.32 -12.31
CA GLU A 438 -9.05 15.43 -12.99
C GLU A 438 -7.74 15.81 -12.28
N ALA A 439 -7.77 15.91 -10.93
CA ALA A 439 -6.61 16.32 -10.16
C ALA A 439 -5.43 15.36 -10.33
N CYS A 440 -5.67 14.04 -10.28
CA CYS A 440 -4.64 13.04 -10.48
C CYS A 440 -4.18 12.95 -11.92
N TYR A 441 -5.14 12.96 -12.88
CA TYR A 441 -4.85 12.83 -14.29
C TYR A 441 -3.96 13.97 -14.83
N ASN A 442 -4.13 15.18 -14.28
CA ASN A 442 -3.29 16.34 -14.62
C ASN A 442 -1.94 16.36 -13.90
N ALA A 443 -1.78 15.57 -12.82
CA ALA A 443 -0.59 15.61 -11.97
C ALA A 443 0.34 14.41 -12.13
N CYS A 444 -0.12 13.30 -12.75
CA CYS A 444 0.66 12.09 -12.97
C CYS A 444 0.19 11.30 -14.20
N ASP A 445 0.71 10.09 -14.43
CA ASP A 445 0.50 9.32 -15.67
C ASP A 445 -0.80 8.52 -15.70
N GLY A 446 -1.59 8.52 -14.63
CA GLY A 446 -2.83 7.75 -14.56
C GLY A 446 -3.64 8.02 -13.30
N TYR A 447 -4.82 7.42 -13.23
CA TYR A 447 -5.70 7.48 -12.08
C TYR A 447 -5.72 6.12 -11.35
N PHE A 448 -5.81 6.16 -10.02
CA PHE A 448 -5.97 5.00 -9.16
C PHE A 448 -7.08 5.27 -8.14
N LEU A 449 -7.95 4.30 -7.88
CA LEU A 449 -8.99 4.41 -6.86
C LEU A 449 -8.98 3.19 -5.93
N PHE A 450 -8.89 3.43 -4.65
CA PHE A 450 -9.10 2.46 -3.59
C PHE A 450 -10.44 2.75 -2.91
N ASP A 451 -11.48 1.87 -2.95
CA ASP A 451 -11.56 0.64 -3.71
C ASP A 451 -13.00 0.38 -4.21
N MET A 452 -13.20 -0.72 -4.94
CA MET A 452 -14.47 -1.06 -5.60
C MET A 452 -15.64 -1.22 -4.64
N ILE A 453 -15.44 -1.87 -3.48
CA ILE A 453 -16.54 -2.08 -2.52
C ILE A 453 -17.11 -0.76 -1.99
N HIS A 454 -16.26 0.27 -1.83
CA HIS A 454 -16.68 1.56 -1.34
C HIS A 454 -17.46 2.35 -2.41
N LEU A 455 -17.08 2.26 -3.69
CA LEU A 455 -17.91 2.81 -4.78
C LEU A 455 -19.31 2.18 -4.80
N LYS A 456 -19.40 0.87 -4.54
CA LYS A 456 -20.69 0.15 -4.44
C LYS A 456 -21.47 0.61 -3.21
N LYS A 457 -20.84 0.57 -2.05
CA LYS A 457 -21.47 0.82 -0.75
C LYS A 457 -22.01 2.24 -0.62
N TYR A 458 -21.25 3.21 -1.14
CA TYR A 458 -21.60 4.63 -1.04
C TYR A 458 -22.25 5.18 -2.33
N GLN A 459 -22.59 4.30 -3.29
CA GLN A 459 -23.27 4.65 -4.55
C GLN A 459 -22.49 5.71 -5.37
N MET A 460 -21.15 5.57 -5.41
CA MET A 460 -20.25 6.54 -6.01
C MET A 460 -19.89 6.24 -7.48
N TRP A 461 -20.44 5.18 -8.10
CA TRP A 461 -20.12 4.81 -9.48
C TRP A 461 -20.36 5.94 -10.49
N ASP A 462 -21.51 6.60 -10.39
CA ASP A 462 -21.90 7.67 -11.35
C ASP A 462 -20.98 8.89 -11.23
N TYR A 463 -20.42 9.16 -10.04
CA TYR A 463 -19.48 10.26 -9.81
C TYR A 463 -18.08 9.92 -10.34
N ALA A 464 -17.63 8.68 -10.22
CA ALA A 464 -16.41 8.20 -10.87
C ALA A 464 -16.56 8.27 -12.41
N GLU A 465 -17.71 7.82 -12.94
CA GLU A 465 -18.04 7.90 -14.36
C GLU A 465 -18.01 9.34 -14.87
N ALA A 466 -18.61 10.29 -14.13
CA ALA A 466 -18.63 11.70 -14.50
C ALA A 466 -17.20 12.29 -14.61
N GLY A 467 -16.29 11.89 -13.69
CA GLY A 467 -14.89 12.28 -13.76
C GLY A 467 -14.15 11.67 -14.94
N LEU A 468 -14.25 10.35 -15.11
CA LEU A 468 -13.52 9.61 -16.16
C LEU A 468 -13.99 9.96 -17.58
N LYS A 469 -15.31 10.10 -17.79
CA LYS A 469 -15.86 10.48 -19.11
C LYS A 469 -15.59 11.92 -19.52
N LYS A 470 -15.35 12.81 -18.56
CA LYS A 470 -14.95 14.20 -18.86
C LYS A 470 -13.59 14.23 -19.57
N LEU A 471 -12.65 13.39 -19.13
CA LEU A 471 -11.29 13.31 -19.69
C LEU A 471 -11.22 12.69 -21.10
N ILE A 472 -12.20 11.85 -21.48
CA ILE A 472 -12.24 11.21 -22.80
C ILE A 472 -12.80 12.19 -23.88
N ARG A 473 -13.45 13.28 -23.45
CA ARG A 473 -14.11 14.27 -24.35
C ARG A 473 -13.25 15.49 -24.65
N GLU A 474 -12.18 15.70 -23.94
CA GLU A 474 -11.18 16.75 -24.17
C GLU A 474 -9.98 16.19 -24.93
#